data_1098bba0a1cd22d0276afd4b211ff5ae
#
_entry.id   1098bba0a1cd22d0276afd4b211ff5ae
#
_cell.length_a   1.000
_cell.length_b   1.000
_cell.length_c   1.000
_cell.angle_alpha   90.00
_cell.angle_beta   90.00
_cell.angle_gamma   90.00
#
_symmetry.space_group_name_H-M   'P 1'
#
loop_
_entity.id
_entity.type
_entity.pdbx_description
1 polymer ?
#
loop_
_entity_poly.entity_id
_entity_poly.type
_entity_poly.pdbx_seq_one_letter_code
_entity_poly.pdbx_strand_id
1 'polypeptide(L)'
;MNLSQRLLSVLLICLGISLPFSAVLGQESSLTQCSSEKRRELRLQGLLEDVIAWRCGDFPKARILAHLEESSVLEGDEGTNITIQLNRQPASSVRISLRSALADEVILDIDELTFTTSDWNQPRHIAVKSIDDDIADGDRAVTLQLAVAATEDTRFRQAAPVGLVLQSLDNDVADWSVTRQPGRLQEGGAPAIYEISLLSRPMNPVTLRVDNKHPDFIRVAPDEIQISPDSWPKPELLRVQAVDDPFDNPDRPVEILASVKSTTDQSYLKLPPLRLQLLVEDDENPGIAINPEK
;
A
#
# COMPACT_ATOMS: atom_id res chain seq x y z
N MET A 1 -21.49 3.96 48.04
CA MET A 1 -20.07 3.55 48.14
C MET A 1 -19.69 2.97 46.79
N ASN A 2 -18.71 3.60 46.14
CA ASN A 2 -18.28 3.30 44.79
C ASN A 2 -17.45 1.99 44.76
N LEU A 3 -17.44 1.27 43.64
CA LEU A 3 -16.71 0.00 43.49
C LEU A 3 -15.21 0.14 43.80
N SER A 4 -14.61 1.30 43.57
CA SER A 4 -13.25 1.65 43.94
C SER A 4 -13.00 1.70 45.45
N GLN A 5 -13.99 2.08 46.23
CA GLN A 5 -13.88 2.09 47.72
C GLN A 5 -13.99 0.70 48.29
N ARG A 6 -14.72 -0.21 47.64
CA ARG A 6 -14.81 -1.63 48.06
C ARG A 6 -13.51 -2.39 47.73
N LEU A 7 -12.91 -2.15 46.60
CA LEU A 7 -11.59 -2.73 46.24
C LEU A 7 -10.47 -2.29 47.17
N LEU A 8 -10.47 -1.00 47.55
CA LEU A 8 -9.47 -0.46 48.49
C LEU A 8 -9.63 -1.08 49.90
N SER A 9 -10.87 -1.25 50.35
CA SER A 9 -11.15 -1.90 51.66
C SER A 9 -10.74 -3.37 51.69
N VAL A 10 -10.96 -4.11 50.63
CA VAL A 10 -10.55 -5.51 50.50
C VAL A 10 -9.03 -5.66 50.46
N LEU A 11 -8.33 -4.75 49.75
CA LEU A 11 -6.87 -4.78 49.64
C LEU A 11 -6.19 -4.46 50.97
N LEU A 12 -6.75 -3.53 51.76
CA LEU A 12 -6.25 -3.17 53.10
C LEU A 12 -6.46 -4.27 54.15
N ILE A 13 -7.57 -5.02 54.07
CA ILE A 13 -7.86 -6.13 54.97
C ILE A 13 -6.92 -7.34 54.73
N CYS A 14 -6.54 -7.58 53.47
CA CYS A 14 -5.57 -8.64 53.14
C CYS A 14 -4.14 -8.36 53.62
N LEU A 15 -3.79 -7.09 53.89
CA LEU A 15 -2.45 -6.68 54.29
C LEU A 15 -2.30 -6.49 55.83
N GLY A 16 -3.35 -6.78 56.61
CA GLY A 16 -3.29 -6.72 58.11
C GLY A 16 -3.09 -5.32 58.70
N ILE A 17 -3.33 -4.25 57.93
CA ILE A 17 -3.14 -2.85 58.34
C ILE A 17 -4.51 -2.28 58.72
N SER A 18 -4.84 -2.25 60.02
CA SER A 18 -6.01 -1.53 60.51
C SER A 18 -5.67 -0.05 60.76
N LEU A 19 -6.01 0.80 59.83
CA LEU A 19 -5.99 2.25 60.03
C LEU A 19 -7.40 2.75 60.37
N PRO A 20 -7.58 3.69 61.31
CA PRO A 20 -8.89 4.24 61.60
C PRO A 20 -9.44 5.01 60.38
N PHE A 21 -10.71 4.77 60.11
CA PHE A 21 -11.45 5.29 58.93
C PHE A 21 -11.42 6.84 58.77
N SER A 22 -11.16 7.58 59.88
CA SER A 22 -11.05 9.04 59.92
C SER A 22 -9.74 9.57 59.34
N ALA A 23 -8.70 8.74 59.16
CA ALA A 23 -7.41 9.20 58.63
C ALA A 23 -7.36 9.23 57.08
N VAL A 24 -8.37 8.64 56.42
CA VAL A 24 -8.40 8.55 54.95
C VAL A 24 -9.08 9.75 54.27
N LEU A 25 -9.88 10.54 55.02
CA LEU A 25 -10.70 11.62 54.45
C LEU A 25 -10.10 13.03 54.64
N GLY A 26 -8.90 13.13 55.17
CA GLY A 26 -8.37 14.43 55.65
C GLY A 26 -7.15 14.97 54.89
N GLN A 27 -7.03 14.83 53.57
CA GLN A 27 -6.09 15.65 52.77
C GLN A 27 -6.38 15.53 51.26
N GLU A 28 -7.40 16.23 50.80
CA GLU A 28 -7.46 16.71 49.41
C GLU A 28 -6.65 17.99 49.33
N SER A 29 -5.33 17.92 49.41
CA SER A 29 -4.47 19.03 49.10
C SER A 29 -3.30 18.59 48.22
N SER A 30 -3.34 19.02 46.96
CA SER A 30 -2.25 19.00 45.99
C SER A 30 -1.56 17.63 45.85
N LEU A 31 -2.02 16.82 44.91
CA LEU A 31 -1.25 15.71 44.36
C LEU A 31 -0.02 16.24 43.61
N THR A 32 0.99 16.62 44.38
CA THR A 32 2.31 16.96 43.86
C THR A 32 3.00 15.70 43.40
N GLN A 33 3.46 15.69 42.18
CA GLN A 33 4.26 14.61 41.56
C GLN A 33 5.39 14.22 42.52
N CYS A 34 5.46 12.94 42.94
CA CYS A 34 6.49 12.47 43.87
C CYS A 34 7.90 12.69 43.32
N SER A 35 8.79 13.16 44.18
CA SER A 35 10.23 13.18 43.88
C SER A 35 10.78 11.76 43.73
N SER A 36 11.90 11.58 43.04
CA SER A 36 12.60 10.31 42.89
C SER A 36 12.93 9.68 44.26
N GLU A 37 13.22 10.48 45.23
CA GLU A 37 13.50 10.07 46.58
C GLU A 37 12.28 9.51 47.32
N LYS A 38 11.11 10.13 47.15
CA LYS A 38 9.83 9.62 47.71
C LYS A 38 9.43 8.29 47.07
N ARG A 39 9.64 8.12 45.78
CA ARG A 39 9.41 6.84 45.12
C ARG A 39 10.31 5.73 45.64
N ARG A 40 11.60 6.05 45.90
CA ARG A 40 12.58 5.13 46.47
C ARG A 40 12.18 4.71 47.88
N GLU A 41 11.72 5.66 48.70
CA GLU A 41 11.19 5.37 50.04
C GLU A 41 10.01 4.41 50.00
N LEU A 42 9.04 4.63 49.10
CA LEU A 42 7.88 3.80 48.95
C LEU A 42 8.23 2.35 48.51
N ARG A 43 9.25 2.22 47.63
CA ARG A 43 9.82 0.89 47.27
C ARG A 43 10.49 0.20 48.42
N LEU A 44 11.22 0.92 49.27
CA LEU A 44 11.85 0.37 50.46
C LEU A 44 10.81 -0.08 51.50
N GLN A 45 9.60 0.48 51.45
CA GLN A 45 8.44 0.01 52.24
C GLN A 45 7.76 -1.23 51.67
N GLY A 46 8.27 -1.80 50.56
CA GLY A 46 7.73 -3.00 49.92
C GLY A 46 6.46 -2.75 49.10
N LEU A 47 6.12 -1.50 48.77
CA LEU A 47 4.94 -1.23 47.93
C LEU A 47 5.20 -1.60 46.48
N LEU A 48 4.17 -2.16 45.85
CA LEU A 48 4.16 -2.47 44.41
C LEU A 48 4.21 -1.17 43.60
N GLU A 49 4.83 -1.19 42.41
CA GLU A 49 4.97 -0.04 41.53
C GLU A 49 3.65 0.63 41.18
N ASP A 50 2.57 -0.13 40.99
CA ASP A 50 1.23 0.40 40.72
C ASP A 50 0.68 1.21 41.90
N VAL A 51 0.94 0.77 43.14
CA VAL A 51 0.55 1.48 44.35
C VAL A 51 1.41 2.72 44.56
N ILE A 52 2.69 2.67 44.22
CA ILE A 52 3.60 3.82 44.23
C ILE A 52 3.14 4.84 43.19
N ALA A 53 2.85 4.44 41.97
CA ALA A 53 2.33 5.29 40.91
C ALA A 53 1.02 5.97 41.35
N TRP A 54 0.11 5.22 41.95
CA TRP A 54 -1.15 5.75 42.48
C TRP A 54 -0.91 6.79 43.60
N ARG A 55 -0.05 6.52 44.55
CA ARG A 55 0.27 7.44 45.68
C ARG A 55 0.99 8.69 45.19
N CYS A 56 1.75 8.60 44.12
CA CYS A 56 2.49 9.69 43.53
C CYS A 56 1.69 10.50 42.49
N GLY A 57 0.42 10.20 42.28
CA GLY A 57 -0.40 10.88 41.28
C GLY A 57 -0.04 10.55 39.82
N ASP A 58 0.81 9.54 39.62
CA ASP A 58 1.19 9.05 38.28
C ASP A 58 0.16 8.04 37.78
N PHE A 59 -1.06 8.48 37.68
CA PHE A 59 -2.07 7.67 37.00
C PHE A 59 -1.66 7.51 35.53
N PRO A 60 -1.73 6.31 34.97
CA PRO A 60 -1.55 6.15 33.54
C PRO A 60 -2.40 7.18 32.81
N LYS A 61 -1.77 8.02 31.97
CA LYS A 61 -2.52 9.02 31.19
C LYS A 61 -3.60 8.32 30.39
N ALA A 62 -4.75 8.97 30.28
CA ALA A 62 -5.80 8.46 29.39
C ALA A 62 -5.29 8.42 27.96
N ARG A 63 -5.52 7.30 27.27
CA ARG A 63 -5.05 7.10 25.88
C ARG A 63 -5.93 6.12 25.14
N ILE A 64 -5.90 6.24 23.85
CA ILE A 64 -6.42 5.26 22.89
C ILE A 64 -5.39 4.12 22.82
N LEU A 65 -5.83 2.88 22.90
CA LEU A 65 -5.05 1.70 22.59
C LEU A 65 -5.51 1.22 21.22
N ALA A 66 -4.60 1.15 20.26
CA ALA A 66 -4.92 0.69 18.93
C ALA A 66 -3.76 -0.11 18.35
N HIS A 67 -4.06 -1.14 17.58
CA HIS A 67 -3.09 -1.91 16.80
C HIS A 67 -3.75 -2.44 15.53
N LEU A 68 -2.94 -2.65 14.49
CA LEU A 68 -3.31 -3.38 13.30
C LEU A 68 -3.19 -4.88 13.56
N GLU A 69 -4.13 -5.69 13.05
CA GLU A 69 -4.02 -7.16 13.08
C GLU A 69 -2.93 -7.63 12.14
N GLU A 70 -2.82 -6.99 10.97
CA GLU A 70 -1.72 -7.16 10.02
C GLU A 70 -1.15 -5.79 9.64
N SER A 71 0.17 -5.71 9.50
CA SER A 71 0.87 -4.47 9.18
C SER A 71 1.09 -4.25 7.69
N SER A 72 0.71 -5.20 6.85
CA SER A 72 0.77 -5.11 5.38
C SER A 72 -0.46 -5.76 4.76
N VAL A 73 -0.94 -5.18 3.68
CA VAL A 73 -2.11 -5.64 2.91
C VAL A 73 -1.80 -5.47 1.43
N LEU A 74 -2.09 -6.48 0.62
CA LEU A 74 -2.01 -6.38 -0.84
C LEU A 74 -3.20 -5.58 -1.36
N GLU A 75 -3.00 -4.80 -2.40
CA GLU A 75 -4.07 -4.09 -3.09
C GLU A 75 -5.13 -5.09 -3.60
N GLY A 76 -6.40 -4.67 -3.52
CA GLY A 76 -7.54 -5.51 -3.90
C GLY A 76 -7.92 -6.63 -2.95
N ASP A 77 -7.11 -6.96 -1.93
CA ASP A 77 -7.43 -8.00 -0.96
C ASP A 77 -8.53 -7.56 0.03
N GLU A 78 -9.00 -8.52 0.85
CA GLU A 78 -10.04 -8.28 1.85
C GLU A 78 -9.66 -7.23 2.91
N GLY A 79 -8.35 -6.97 3.05
CA GLY A 79 -7.81 -5.98 3.97
C GLY A 79 -7.46 -6.55 5.35
N THR A 80 -7.32 -5.66 6.33
CA THR A 80 -7.01 -5.97 7.73
C THR A 80 -7.94 -5.22 8.66
N ASN A 81 -7.78 -5.40 9.99
CA ASN A 81 -8.54 -4.64 10.98
C ASN A 81 -7.62 -3.81 11.88
N ILE A 82 -8.13 -2.67 12.31
CA ILE A 82 -7.62 -1.97 13.49
C ILE A 82 -8.46 -2.39 14.68
N THR A 83 -7.82 -2.93 15.71
CA THR A 83 -8.46 -3.15 16.99
C THR A 83 -8.24 -1.95 17.89
N ILE A 84 -9.32 -1.36 18.43
CA ILE A 84 -9.32 -0.11 19.19
C ILE A 84 -10.05 -0.29 20.51
N GLN A 85 -9.47 0.22 21.62
CA GLN A 85 -10.12 0.33 22.92
C GLN A 85 -9.53 1.48 23.74
N LEU A 86 -10.15 1.84 24.84
CA LEU A 86 -9.58 2.82 25.77
C LEU A 86 -8.81 2.10 26.90
N ASN A 87 -7.75 2.72 27.41
CA ASN A 87 -6.95 2.15 28.50
C ASN A 87 -7.60 2.29 29.88
N ARG A 88 -8.70 3.05 30.00
CA ARG A 88 -9.43 3.28 31.25
C ARG A 88 -10.85 3.76 31.00
N GLN A 89 -11.71 3.60 32.00
CA GLN A 89 -13.09 4.08 31.94
C GLN A 89 -13.13 5.61 31.83
N PRO A 90 -13.80 6.15 30.81
CA PRO A 90 -14.02 7.58 30.67
C PRO A 90 -15.16 8.06 31.59
N ALA A 91 -15.13 9.34 31.98
CA ALA A 91 -16.21 9.97 32.75
C ALA A 91 -17.42 10.34 31.88
N SER A 92 -17.20 10.51 30.59
CA SER A 92 -18.23 10.78 29.56
C SER A 92 -17.85 10.06 28.27
N SER A 93 -18.75 10.01 27.29
CA SER A 93 -18.45 9.43 25.98
C SER A 93 -17.22 10.06 25.33
N VAL A 94 -16.42 9.23 24.67
CA VAL A 94 -15.22 9.63 23.93
C VAL A 94 -15.43 9.28 22.46
N ARG A 95 -15.48 10.31 21.61
CA ARG A 95 -15.54 10.18 20.17
C ARG A 95 -14.13 10.25 19.59
N ILE A 96 -13.77 9.26 18.78
CA ILE A 96 -12.47 9.10 18.14
C ILE A 96 -12.68 9.26 16.65
N SER A 97 -11.89 10.13 16.01
CA SER A 97 -11.78 10.21 14.55
C SER A 97 -10.67 9.30 14.04
N LEU A 98 -10.91 8.69 12.87
CA LEU A 98 -9.97 7.87 12.15
C LEU A 98 -9.72 8.49 10.78
N ARG A 99 -8.47 8.56 10.36
CA ARG A 99 -8.10 9.13 9.06
C ARG A 99 -6.93 8.38 8.46
N SER A 100 -7.00 8.15 7.14
CA SER A 100 -5.85 7.75 6.33
C SER A 100 -5.09 9.01 5.88
N ALA A 101 -3.76 8.96 5.89
CA ALA A 101 -2.93 10.03 5.32
C ALA A 101 -2.95 10.03 3.78
N LEU A 102 -3.25 8.87 3.17
CA LEU A 102 -3.43 8.68 1.73
C LEU A 102 -4.79 7.99 1.52
N ALA A 103 -5.84 8.79 1.32
CA ALA A 103 -7.21 8.28 1.20
C ALA A 103 -7.51 7.69 -0.18
N ASP A 104 -6.66 7.94 -1.15
CA ASP A 104 -6.61 7.34 -2.48
C ASP A 104 -5.93 5.97 -2.51
N GLU A 105 -5.21 5.64 -1.45
CA GLU A 105 -4.44 4.40 -1.30
C GLU A 105 -5.09 3.43 -0.30
N VAL A 106 -5.54 3.95 0.85
CA VAL A 106 -6.10 3.15 1.95
C VAL A 106 -7.37 3.78 2.48
N ILE A 107 -8.45 3.00 2.51
CA ILE A 107 -9.76 3.38 3.05
C ILE A 107 -10.05 2.68 4.37
N LEU A 108 -10.82 3.37 5.21
CA LEU A 108 -11.36 2.89 6.47
C LEU A 108 -12.87 2.71 6.33
N ASP A 109 -13.42 1.65 6.91
CA ASP A 109 -14.87 1.36 6.90
C ASP A 109 -15.68 2.48 7.57
N ILE A 110 -15.10 3.09 8.61
CA ILE A 110 -15.67 4.26 9.29
C ILE A 110 -14.60 5.31 9.57
N ASP A 111 -15.01 6.57 9.66
CA ASP A 111 -14.16 7.73 9.99
C ASP A 111 -14.29 8.20 11.44
N GLU A 112 -15.32 7.73 12.17
CA GLU A 112 -15.54 8.04 13.58
C GLU A 112 -16.13 6.86 14.35
N LEU A 113 -15.72 6.71 15.61
CA LEU A 113 -16.35 5.77 16.54
C LEU A 113 -16.49 6.39 17.94
N THR A 114 -17.44 5.90 18.72
CA THR A 114 -17.68 6.43 20.07
C THR A 114 -17.61 5.29 21.11
N PHE A 115 -16.83 5.52 22.16
CA PHE A 115 -16.82 4.72 23.37
C PHE A 115 -17.65 5.41 24.46
N THR A 116 -18.44 4.64 25.19
CA THR A 116 -19.22 5.10 26.34
C THR A 116 -18.56 4.70 27.64
N THR A 117 -19.14 5.14 28.77
CA THR A 117 -18.70 4.74 30.12
C THR A 117 -18.89 3.24 30.41
N SER A 118 -19.69 2.52 29.61
CA SER A 118 -20.03 1.11 29.81
C SER A 118 -19.30 0.15 28.87
N ASP A 119 -18.84 0.61 27.69
CA ASP A 119 -18.23 -0.24 26.65
C ASP A 119 -16.76 0.10 26.34
N TRP A 120 -16.16 1.01 27.09
CA TRP A 120 -14.80 1.54 26.88
C TRP A 120 -13.70 0.48 26.76
N ASN A 121 -13.87 -0.67 27.38
CA ASN A 121 -12.94 -1.79 27.41
C ASN A 121 -13.31 -2.92 26.44
N GLN A 122 -14.36 -2.75 25.66
CA GLN A 122 -14.73 -3.69 24.61
C GLN A 122 -13.97 -3.33 23.34
N PRO A 123 -13.12 -4.21 22.81
CA PRO A 123 -12.42 -3.95 21.56
C PRO A 123 -13.40 -3.69 20.40
N ARG A 124 -13.10 -2.70 19.59
CA ARG A 124 -13.80 -2.40 18.32
C ARG A 124 -12.87 -2.74 17.19
N HIS A 125 -13.38 -3.46 16.20
CA HIS A 125 -12.64 -3.83 14.99
C HIS A 125 -13.15 -2.97 13.84
N ILE A 126 -12.24 -2.26 13.19
CA ILE A 126 -12.51 -1.37 12.07
C ILE A 126 -11.76 -1.90 10.87
N ALA A 127 -12.48 -2.24 9.82
CA ALA A 127 -11.88 -2.74 8.60
C ALA A 127 -11.08 -1.63 7.89
N VAL A 128 -9.94 -2.03 7.38
CA VAL A 128 -9.00 -1.21 6.61
C VAL A 128 -8.66 -1.96 5.34
N LYS A 129 -8.79 -1.31 4.18
CA LYS A 129 -8.51 -1.92 2.87
C LYS A 129 -7.55 -1.05 2.09
N SER A 130 -6.63 -1.69 1.35
CA SER A 130 -5.89 -1.06 0.29
C SER A 130 -6.75 -1.02 -0.98
N ILE A 131 -6.69 0.10 -1.68
CA ILE A 131 -7.42 0.31 -2.93
C ILE A 131 -6.59 -0.32 -4.06
N ASP A 132 -7.24 -1.16 -4.87
CA ASP A 132 -6.66 -1.72 -6.07
C ASP A 132 -6.71 -0.70 -7.20
N ASP A 133 -5.59 -0.49 -7.86
CA ASP A 133 -5.55 0.27 -9.10
C ASP A 133 -4.73 -0.50 -10.15
N ASP A 134 -4.52 0.04 -11.32
CA ASP A 134 -3.76 -0.63 -12.38
C ASP A 134 -2.37 0.00 -12.57
N ILE A 135 -1.80 0.68 -11.55
CA ILE A 135 -0.58 1.49 -11.65
C ILE A 135 0.57 0.84 -10.87
N ALA A 136 1.61 0.41 -11.55
CA ALA A 136 2.83 -0.07 -10.91
C ALA A 136 3.62 1.08 -10.26
N ASP A 137 3.21 1.56 -9.09
CA ASP A 137 3.85 2.69 -8.41
C ASP A 137 4.64 2.28 -7.13
N GLY A 138 4.56 0.99 -6.78
CA GLY A 138 5.33 0.35 -5.71
C GLY A 138 4.70 0.45 -4.33
N ASP A 139 5.15 -0.41 -3.43
CA ASP A 139 4.64 -0.49 -2.07
C ASP A 139 4.67 0.85 -1.34
N ARG A 140 3.57 1.19 -0.64
CA ARG A 140 3.42 2.46 0.08
C ARG A 140 3.18 2.27 1.57
N ALA A 141 3.88 3.08 2.37
CA ALA A 141 3.66 3.17 3.81
C ALA A 141 2.61 4.25 4.11
N VAL A 142 1.43 3.83 4.53
CA VAL A 142 0.30 4.71 4.84
C VAL A 142 0.13 4.87 6.34
N THR A 143 0.10 6.11 6.82
CA THR A 143 -0.17 6.40 8.24
C THR A 143 -1.67 6.54 8.48
N LEU A 144 -2.20 5.70 9.37
CA LEU A 144 -3.57 5.78 9.88
C LEU A 144 -3.54 6.52 11.22
N GLN A 145 -4.26 7.62 11.32
CA GLN A 145 -4.26 8.48 12.49
C GLN A 145 -5.59 8.35 13.25
N LEU A 146 -5.48 8.07 14.56
CA LEU A 146 -6.60 8.03 15.49
C LEU A 146 -6.44 9.16 16.50
N ALA A 147 -7.47 9.98 16.66
CA ALA A 147 -7.44 11.11 17.59
C ALA A 147 -8.78 11.27 18.30
N VAL A 148 -8.76 11.79 19.54
CA VAL A 148 -10.00 12.16 20.23
C VAL A 148 -10.60 13.38 19.53
N ALA A 149 -11.75 13.20 18.91
CA ALA A 149 -12.49 14.24 18.21
C ALA A 149 -13.34 15.08 19.17
N ALA A 150 -14.00 14.42 20.16
CA ALA A 150 -14.83 15.11 21.15
C ALA A 150 -14.99 14.28 22.43
N THR A 151 -14.96 14.95 23.58
CA THR A 151 -15.30 14.39 24.90
C THR A 151 -15.40 15.49 25.95
N GLU A 152 -16.24 15.29 26.96
CA GLU A 152 -16.26 16.12 28.17
C GLU A 152 -15.27 15.61 29.24
N ASP A 153 -14.69 14.41 29.05
CA ASP A 153 -13.63 13.93 29.96
C ASP A 153 -12.31 14.63 29.67
N THR A 154 -11.91 15.51 30.58
CA THR A 154 -10.68 16.32 30.46
C THR A 154 -9.40 15.51 30.31
N ARG A 155 -9.40 14.25 30.83
CA ARG A 155 -8.25 13.32 30.74
C ARG A 155 -8.06 12.83 29.31
N PHE A 156 -9.17 12.45 28.62
CA PHE A 156 -9.13 12.01 27.25
C PHE A 156 -9.00 13.17 26.25
N ARG A 157 -9.49 14.36 26.59
CA ARG A 157 -9.26 15.57 25.77
C ARG A 157 -7.77 15.87 25.56
N GLN A 158 -6.92 15.45 26.49
CA GLN A 158 -5.46 15.59 26.43
C GLN A 158 -4.73 14.34 25.93
N ALA A 159 -5.46 13.30 25.52
CA ALA A 159 -4.85 12.09 24.99
C ALA A 159 -4.12 12.38 23.67
N ALA A 160 -2.89 11.88 23.57
CA ALA A 160 -2.13 12.02 22.34
C ALA A 160 -2.77 11.18 21.21
N PRO A 161 -2.74 11.66 19.98
CA PRO A 161 -3.12 10.83 18.82
C PRO A 161 -2.27 9.57 18.72
N VAL A 162 -2.84 8.53 18.13
CA VAL A 162 -2.15 7.27 17.80
C VAL A 162 -1.96 7.21 16.30
N GLY A 163 -0.73 6.99 15.86
CA GLY A 163 -0.39 6.70 14.47
C GLY A 163 -0.08 5.22 14.30
N LEU A 164 -0.73 4.58 13.35
CA LEU A 164 -0.42 3.22 12.90
C LEU A 164 0.10 3.30 11.48
N VAL A 165 1.06 2.45 11.14
CA VAL A 165 1.61 2.39 9.77
C VAL A 165 1.18 1.08 9.15
N LEU A 166 0.47 1.17 8.03
CA LEU A 166 0.10 0.05 7.17
C LEU A 166 0.96 0.11 5.91
N GLN A 167 1.50 -1.03 5.49
CA GLN A 167 2.12 -1.18 4.18
C GLN A 167 1.03 -1.62 3.20
N SER A 168 0.71 -0.77 2.22
CA SER A 168 -0.03 -1.12 1.01
C SER A 168 0.98 -1.75 0.05
N LEU A 169 0.76 -2.99 -0.35
CA LEU A 169 1.63 -3.71 -1.26
C LEU A 169 1.05 -3.62 -2.67
N ASP A 170 1.84 -3.08 -3.59
CA ASP A 170 1.51 -2.98 -5.01
C ASP A 170 1.47 -4.37 -5.65
N ASN A 171 0.43 -4.69 -6.39
CA ASN A 171 0.26 -5.94 -7.11
C ASN A 171 0.52 -5.80 -8.62
N ASP A 172 0.80 -4.58 -9.10
CA ASP A 172 1.03 -4.25 -10.48
C ASP A 172 2.52 -4.33 -10.89
N VAL A 173 2.76 -4.56 -12.16
CA VAL A 173 4.11 -4.70 -12.70
C VAL A 173 4.28 -3.83 -13.95
N ALA A 174 5.28 -2.96 -13.92
CA ALA A 174 5.68 -2.23 -15.10
C ALA A 174 6.44 -3.14 -16.06
N ASP A 175 5.75 -3.63 -17.09
CA ASP A 175 6.33 -4.48 -18.15
C ASP A 175 5.59 -4.29 -19.49
N TRP A 176 6.09 -4.92 -20.54
CA TRP A 176 5.48 -4.96 -21.84
C TRP A 176 4.30 -5.93 -21.87
N SER A 177 3.23 -5.54 -22.55
CA SER A 177 2.14 -6.44 -22.95
C SER A 177 2.10 -6.55 -24.47
N VAL A 178 2.35 -7.75 -24.99
CA VAL A 178 2.31 -8.04 -26.41
C VAL A 178 1.29 -9.15 -26.66
N THR A 179 0.10 -8.78 -27.14
CA THR A 179 -1.02 -9.71 -27.25
C THR A 179 -1.03 -10.48 -28.59
N ARG A 180 -0.29 -9.98 -29.60
CA ARG A 180 -0.16 -10.63 -30.90
C ARG A 180 1.29 -10.60 -31.37
N GLN A 181 1.87 -11.78 -31.58
CA GLN A 181 3.25 -11.99 -32.04
C GLN A 181 3.27 -12.94 -33.25
N PRO A 182 3.22 -12.42 -34.48
CA PRO A 182 3.43 -13.23 -35.68
C PRO A 182 4.84 -13.83 -35.67
N GLY A 183 4.97 -15.14 -35.84
CA GLY A 183 6.28 -15.81 -35.85
C GLY A 183 6.95 -15.83 -37.20
N ARG A 184 6.19 -15.59 -38.27
CA ARG A 184 6.65 -15.68 -39.67
C ARG A 184 6.08 -14.57 -40.52
N LEU A 185 6.79 -14.19 -41.56
CA LEU A 185 6.42 -13.17 -42.54
C LEU A 185 6.97 -13.56 -43.89
N GLN A 186 6.10 -13.74 -44.88
CA GLN A 186 6.48 -14.08 -46.23
C GLN A 186 6.80 -12.84 -47.06
N GLU A 187 7.84 -12.89 -47.87
CA GLU A 187 8.14 -11.83 -48.88
C GLU A 187 6.95 -11.67 -49.82
N GLY A 188 6.67 -10.49 -50.34
CA GLY A 188 5.48 -10.19 -51.12
C GLY A 188 4.13 -10.42 -50.40
N GLY A 189 4.13 -10.98 -49.21
CA GLY A 189 2.92 -11.37 -48.45
C GLY A 189 2.26 -10.24 -47.68
N ALA A 190 1.22 -10.59 -46.92
CA ALA A 190 0.52 -9.66 -46.03
C ALA A 190 1.41 -9.23 -44.86
N PRO A 191 1.34 -7.99 -44.39
CA PRO A 191 2.13 -7.52 -43.27
C PRO A 191 1.72 -8.22 -41.97
N ALA A 192 2.70 -8.47 -41.10
CA ALA A 192 2.50 -8.88 -39.73
C ALA A 192 2.12 -7.68 -38.87
N ILE A 193 1.20 -7.87 -37.94
CA ILE A 193 0.75 -6.85 -37.00
C ILE A 193 1.09 -7.32 -35.57
N TYR A 194 1.86 -6.54 -34.85
CA TYR A 194 2.06 -6.68 -33.41
C TYR A 194 1.14 -5.71 -32.69
N GLU A 195 0.53 -6.20 -31.63
CA GLU A 195 -0.30 -5.41 -30.72
C GLU A 195 0.50 -5.20 -29.43
N ILE A 196 0.97 -3.97 -29.20
CA ILE A 196 1.89 -3.61 -28.12
C ILE A 196 1.18 -2.68 -27.16
N SER A 197 1.19 -3.01 -25.88
CA SER A 197 0.73 -2.16 -24.78
C SER A 197 1.69 -2.28 -23.61
N LEU A 198 1.34 -1.67 -22.46
CA LEU A 198 1.99 -1.85 -21.19
C LEU A 198 1.14 -2.77 -20.31
N LEU A 199 1.78 -3.54 -19.42
CA LEU A 199 1.09 -4.49 -18.55
C LEU A 199 0.24 -3.76 -17.51
N SER A 200 0.77 -2.69 -16.92
CA SER A 200 0.04 -1.80 -16.02
C SER A 200 -0.11 -0.39 -16.63
N ARG A 201 -1.04 0.38 -16.10
CA ARG A 201 -1.38 1.72 -16.57
C ARG A 201 -0.24 2.69 -16.27
N PRO A 202 0.31 3.41 -17.25
CA PRO A 202 1.34 4.40 -16.96
C PRO A 202 0.72 5.65 -16.31
N MET A 203 1.40 6.25 -15.35
CA MET A 203 1.00 7.56 -14.78
C MET A 203 1.19 8.71 -15.78
N ASN A 204 2.16 8.59 -16.67
CA ASN A 204 2.49 9.60 -17.67
C ASN A 204 2.72 8.93 -19.04
N PRO A 205 2.56 9.66 -20.16
CA PRO A 205 2.79 9.08 -21.48
C PRO A 205 4.18 8.46 -21.61
N VAL A 206 4.21 7.25 -22.15
CA VAL A 206 5.43 6.50 -22.47
C VAL A 206 5.60 6.51 -23.98
N THR A 207 6.67 7.11 -24.48
CA THR A 207 7.02 7.10 -25.89
C THR A 207 8.08 6.05 -26.15
N LEU A 208 7.81 5.16 -27.08
CA LEU A 208 8.69 4.10 -27.51
C LEU A 208 9.35 4.49 -28.82
N ARG A 209 10.61 4.15 -28.99
CA ARG A 209 11.32 4.14 -30.25
C ARG A 209 11.41 2.71 -30.75
N VAL A 210 11.04 2.49 -32.01
CA VAL A 210 11.13 1.20 -32.69
C VAL A 210 12.36 1.21 -33.59
N ASP A 211 13.28 0.31 -33.33
CA ASP A 211 14.56 0.17 -34.02
C ASP A 211 14.52 -1.07 -34.92
N ASN A 212 14.43 -0.86 -36.21
CA ASN A 212 14.54 -1.91 -37.19
C ASN A 212 16.02 -2.24 -37.44
N LYS A 213 16.47 -3.43 -37.04
CA LYS A 213 17.86 -3.88 -37.20
C LYS A 213 18.15 -4.44 -38.62
N HIS A 214 17.10 -4.65 -39.41
CA HIS A 214 17.17 -5.30 -40.73
C HIS A 214 16.41 -4.50 -41.81
N PRO A 215 16.76 -3.23 -42.04
CA PRO A 215 16.01 -2.36 -42.96
C PRO A 215 16.02 -2.81 -44.43
N ASP A 216 16.97 -3.69 -44.81
CA ASP A 216 17.03 -4.26 -46.16
C ASP A 216 16.01 -5.36 -46.39
N PHE A 217 15.55 -6.03 -45.31
CA PHE A 217 14.66 -7.19 -45.36
C PHE A 217 13.24 -6.90 -44.88
N ILE A 218 13.06 -5.93 -44.01
CA ILE A 218 11.75 -5.57 -43.45
C ILE A 218 11.52 -4.06 -43.42
N ARG A 219 10.26 -3.65 -43.58
CA ARG A 219 9.75 -2.31 -43.29
C ARG A 219 8.94 -2.38 -42.00
N VAL A 220 9.18 -1.43 -41.12
CA VAL A 220 8.52 -1.33 -39.82
C VAL A 220 7.86 0.04 -39.70
N ALA A 221 6.62 0.09 -39.26
CA ALA A 221 5.88 1.32 -39.05
C ALA A 221 4.82 1.17 -37.95
N PRO A 222 4.67 2.18 -37.08
CA PRO A 222 5.44 3.41 -36.99
C PRO A 222 6.84 3.18 -36.38
N ASP A 223 7.74 4.15 -36.50
CA ASP A 223 9.06 4.17 -35.84
C ASP A 223 9.00 4.70 -34.40
N GLU A 224 7.90 5.32 -34.02
CA GLU A 224 7.59 5.73 -32.65
C GLU A 224 6.15 5.37 -32.27
N ILE A 225 5.97 4.87 -31.05
CA ILE A 225 4.67 4.51 -30.46
C ILE A 225 4.52 5.30 -29.17
N GLN A 226 3.37 5.91 -28.94
CA GLN A 226 3.04 6.59 -27.69
C GLN A 226 1.87 5.90 -27.00
N ILE A 227 2.09 5.43 -25.76
CA ILE A 227 1.05 4.86 -24.90
C ILE A 227 0.79 5.88 -23.80
N SER A 228 -0.45 6.37 -23.70
CA SER A 228 -0.87 7.34 -22.70
C SER A 228 -1.75 6.68 -21.63
N PRO A 229 -1.87 7.28 -20.42
CA PRO A 229 -2.82 6.83 -19.41
C PRO A 229 -4.27 6.70 -19.91
N ASP A 230 -4.65 7.57 -20.86
CA ASP A 230 -6.01 7.62 -21.40
C ASP A 230 -6.26 6.59 -22.52
N SER A 231 -5.20 6.15 -23.21
CA SER A 231 -5.30 5.13 -24.26
C SER A 231 -5.18 3.70 -23.71
N TRP A 232 -4.52 3.51 -22.56
CA TRP A 232 -4.36 2.21 -21.92
C TRP A 232 -5.73 1.65 -21.46
N PRO A 233 -6.00 0.33 -21.53
CA PRO A 233 -5.10 -0.76 -21.95
C PRO A 233 -5.12 -1.06 -23.48
N LYS A 234 -5.66 -0.15 -24.30
CA LYS A 234 -5.75 -0.39 -25.73
C LYS A 234 -4.36 -0.52 -26.35
N PRO A 235 -4.09 -1.64 -27.10
CA PRO A 235 -2.80 -1.81 -27.73
C PRO A 235 -2.59 -0.86 -28.91
N GLU A 236 -1.36 -0.43 -29.09
CA GLU A 236 -0.88 0.26 -30.27
C GLU A 236 -0.36 -0.77 -31.29
N LEU A 237 -0.55 -0.46 -32.58
CA LEU A 237 -0.26 -1.40 -33.65
C LEU A 237 1.10 -1.10 -34.29
N LEU A 238 1.99 -2.09 -34.28
CA LEU A 238 3.23 -2.09 -35.03
C LEU A 238 3.08 -2.99 -36.25
N ARG A 239 3.20 -2.40 -37.44
CA ARG A 239 3.13 -3.11 -38.73
C ARG A 239 4.52 -3.46 -39.20
N VAL A 240 4.73 -4.71 -39.58
CA VAL A 240 5.97 -5.23 -40.14
C VAL A 240 5.67 -5.89 -41.47
N GLN A 241 6.41 -5.50 -42.52
CA GLN A 241 6.25 -6.06 -43.86
C GLN A 241 7.62 -6.51 -44.39
N ALA A 242 7.69 -7.70 -44.96
CA ALA A 242 8.89 -8.13 -45.70
C ALA A 242 9.10 -7.30 -46.95
N VAL A 243 10.34 -7.08 -47.29
CA VAL A 243 10.75 -6.46 -48.57
C VAL A 243 10.82 -7.60 -49.58
N ASP A 244 10.07 -7.46 -50.66
CA ASP A 244 10.03 -8.39 -51.77
C ASP A 244 11.23 -8.13 -52.67
N ASP A 245 11.99 -9.17 -53.06
CA ASP A 245 13.08 -9.09 -54.01
C ASP A 245 13.06 -10.28 -54.98
N PRO A 246 13.68 -10.27 -56.14
CA PRO A 246 13.57 -11.34 -57.13
C PRO A 246 14.64 -12.43 -56.98
N PHE A 247 15.27 -12.58 -55.83
CA PHE A 247 16.40 -13.48 -55.61
C PHE A 247 15.98 -14.60 -54.65
N ASP A 248 16.22 -15.84 -55.05
CA ASP A 248 16.09 -17.01 -54.18
C ASP A 248 17.13 -16.94 -53.05
N ASN A 249 16.66 -16.59 -51.88
CA ASN A 249 17.41 -16.39 -50.66
C ASN A 249 16.98 -17.43 -49.58
N PRO A 250 17.83 -17.78 -48.61
CA PRO A 250 17.38 -18.57 -47.50
C PRO A 250 16.51 -17.75 -46.55
N ASP A 251 15.52 -18.41 -45.88
CA ASP A 251 14.75 -17.84 -44.80
C ASP A 251 15.65 -17.13 -43.77
N ARG A 252 15.24 -15.95 -43.28
CA ARG A 252 16.06 -15.09 -42.43
C ARG A 252 15.39 -14.76 -41.13
N PRO A 253 16.03 -15.04 -39.96
CA PRO A 253 15.59 -14.47 -38.71
C PRO A 253 15.88 -12.98 -38.66
N VAL A 254 14.89 -12.18 -38.27
CA VAL A 254 15.00 -10.72 -38.09
C VAL A 254 14.56 -10.32 -36.69
N GLU A 255 15.15 -9.25 -36.19
CA GLU A 255 14.86 -8.71 -34.86
C GLU A 255 14.48 -7.23 -34.97
N ILE A 256 13.44 -6.86 -34.22
CA ILE A 256 13.00 -5.49 -34.00
C ILE A 256 13.11 -5.20 -32.52
N LEU A 257 13.67 -4.05 -32.14
CA LEU A 257 13.78 -3.61 -30.78
C LEU A 257 12.85 -2.42 -30.55
N ALA A 258 11.98 -2.50 -29.54
CA ALA A 258 11.25 -1.34 -29.05
C ALA A 258 11.78 -0.96 -27.66
N SER A 259 12.21 0.29 -27.50
CA SER A 259 12.78 0.79 -26.26
C SER A 259 12.12 2.10 -25.84
N VAL A 260 12.09 2.36 -24.53
CA VAL A 260 11.57 3.64 -24.03
C VAL A 260 12.46 4.77 -24.51
N LYS A 261 11.91 5.69 -25.32
CA LYS A 261 12.55 6.89 -25.80
C LYS A 261 12.46 8.02 -24.78
N SER A 262 11.26 8.22 -24.22
CA SER A 262 10.99 9.26 -23.23
C SER A 262 9.74 8.94 -22.41
N THR A 263 9.84 9.19 -21.11
CA THR A 263 8.73 9.23 -20.16
C THR A 263 9.19 9.97 -18.90
N THR A 264 8.25 10.50 -18.13
CA THR A 264 8.47 10.99 -16.75
C THR A 264 8.01 9.97 -15.71
N ASP A 265 7.39 8.89 -16.16
CA ASP A 265 6.97 7.77 -15.32
C ASP A 265 8.19 6.96 -14.89
N GLN A 266 8.46 6.93 -13.58
CA GLN A 266 9.66 6.31 -13.03
C GLN A 266 9.67 4.78 -13.16
N SER A 267 8.50 4.16 -13.15
CA SER A 267 8.32 2.71 -13.26
C SER A 267 8.70 2.19 -14.65
N TYR A 268 8.42 2.99 -15.67
CA TYR A 268 8.72 2.67 -17.07
C TYR A 268 10.07 3.18 -17.57
N LEU A 269 10.71 4.11 -16.84
CA LEU A 269 11.96 4.76 -17.31
C LEU A 269 13.11 3.77 -17.54
N LYS A 270 13.16 2.67 -16.80
CA LYS A 270 14.23 1.66 -16.84
C LYS A 270 13.81 0.34 -17.46
N LEU A 271 12.66 0.32 -18.13
CA LEU A 271 12.16 -0.90 -18.74
C LEU A 271 13.16 -1.42 -19.79
N PRO A 272 13.52 -2.72 -19.77
CA PRO A 272 14.41 -3.28 -20.77
C PRO A 272 13.77 -3.22 -22.17
N PRO A 273 14.56 -3.14 -23.25
CA PRO A 273 14.02 -3.16 -24.61
C PRO A 273 13.19 -4.41 -24.89
N LEU A 274 11.99 -4.22 -25.44
CA LEU A 274 11.18 -5.29 -25.99
C LEU A 274 11.84 -5.85 -27.25
N ARG A 275 12.03 -7.16 -27.32
CA ARG A 275 12.61 -7.87 -28.48
C ARG A 275 11.51 -8.62 -29.20
N LEU A 276 11.26 -8.24 -30.45
CA LEU A 276 10.34 -8.94 -31.34
C LEU A 276 11.15 -9.68 -32.39
N GLN A 277 10.97 -11.00 -32.46
CA GLN A 277 11.67 -11.87 -33.41
C GLN A 277 10.66 -12.53 -34.34
N LEU A 278 11.00 -12.59 -35.63
CA LEU A 278 10.22 -13.28 -36.64
C LEU A 278 11.15 -13.84 -37.72
N LEU A 279 10.65 -14.82 -38.45
CA LEU A 279 11.31 -15.42 -39.62
C LEU A 279 10.72 -14.79 -40.89
N VAL A 280 11.55 -14.17 -41.72
CA VAL A 280 11.18 -13.80 -43.10
C VAL A 280 11.41 -15.02 -43.97
N GLU A 281 10.34 -15.45 -44.59
CA GLU A 281 10.34 -16.56 -45.51
C GLU A 281 10.40 -16.04 -46.94
N ASP A 282 11.34 -16.59 -47.73
CA ASP A 282 11.53 -16.32 -49.15
C ASP A 282 10.38 -16.96 -49.93
N ASP A 283 9.95 -16.34 -51.05
CA ASP A 283 8.88 -16.90 -51.88
C ASP A 283 9.38 -17.27 -53.30
N GLU A 284 10.64 -17.03 -53.61
CA GLU A 284 11.28 -17.50 -54.84
C GLU A 284 11.66 -18.98 -54.75
N ASN A 285 11.62 -19.60 -55.87
CA ASN A 285 12.08 -20.98 -56.04
C ASN A 285 13.15 -21.00 -57.14
N PRO A 286 14.26 -21.70 -56.95
CA PRO A 286 15.27 -21.84 -57.95
C PRO A 286 14.66 -22.60 -59.17
N GLY A 287 14.56 -21.94 -60.28
CA GLY A 287 13.98 -22.56 -61.51
C GLY A 287 14.74 -22.14 -62.79
N ILE A 288 14.91 -23.08 -63.68
CA ILE A 288 15.41 -22.77 -65.04
C ILE A 288 14.20 -22.69 -65.98
N ALA A 289 13.88 -21.47 -66.43
CA ALA A 289 12.90 -21.29 -67.49
C ALA A 289 13.54 -21.65 -68.86
N ILE A 290 13.15 -22.80 -69.37
CA ILE A 290 13.53 -23.20 -70.76
C ILE A 290 12.47 -22.57 -71.69
N ASN A 291 12.84 -21.56 -72.45
CA ASN A 291 12.00 -21.04 -73.52
C ASN A 291 12.35 -21.82 -74.82
N PRO A 292 11.50 -22.74 -75.29
CA PRO A 292 11.77 -23.43 -76.51
C PRO A 292 11.63 -22.42 -77.67
N GLU A 293 12.77 -22.08 -78.28
CA GLU A 293 12.71 -21.36 -79.55
C GLU A 293 11.90 -22.13 -80.57
N LYS A 294 10.94 -21.47 -81.27
CA LYS A 294 10.10 -22.02 -82.32
C LYS A 294 10.86 -22.18 -83.61
#